data_03ec75471c2fe10388c74385709d2392
#
_entry.id   03ec75471c2fe10388c74385709d2392
#
_cell.length_a   1.000
_cell.length_b   1.000
_cell.length_c   1.000
_cell.angle_alpha   90.00
_cell.angle_beta   90.00
_cell.angle_gamma   90.00
#
_symmetry.space_group_name_H-M   'P 1'
#
loop_
_entity.id
_entity.type
_entity.pdbx_description
1 polymer ?
#
loop_
_entity_poly.entity_id
_entity_poly.type
_entity_poly.pdbx_seq_one_letter_code
_entity_poly.pdbx_strand_id
1 'polypeptide(L)'
;LDNESRPPPTLDSVAERKTSDERRDDIVRATLRLVATKGFAGVTLRDVATEVGVVHGLIRHYFASRDELVAAAFDFAVTTELSSDRAQLDGLDPLTALAAWLSSTPEDHYRVWIDAWSEAARTPPLAAALDRHHRDCERILTDVITRVTAAGLGISADPAADSRLLTAVADGVAVQHHAMAVIGLAEANAIVFTIAERQLGLTPGSLAQANPAPARGLWAEDAAPAPRAL
;
A
#
# COMPACT_ATOMS: atom_id res chain seq x y z
N LEU A 1 -45.24 -20.82 -51.04
CA LEU A 1 -44.26 -19.76 -51.29
C LEU A 1 -44.17 -18.89 -50.04
N ASP A 2 -43.54 -19.43 -48.99
CA ASP A 2 -43.36 -18.73 -47.72
C ASP A 2 -41.91 -18.21 -47.68
N ASN A 3 -41.83 -16.90 -47.75
CA ASN A 3 -40.59 -16.16 -47.56
C ASN A 3 -40.47 -15.84 -46.05
N GLU A 4 -39.82 -16.72 -45.28
CA GLU A 4 -39.51 -16.45 -43.89
C GLU A 4 -38.42 -15.39 -43.78
N SER A 5 -38.85 -14.20 -43.39
CA SER A 5 -37.98 -13.08 -43.05
C SER A 5 -37.16 -13.39 -41.81
N ARG A 6 -35.86 -13.64 -42.01
CA ARG A 6 -34.86 -13.78 -40.95
C ARG A 6 -34.80 -12.45 -40.21
N PRO A 7 -34.95 -12.43 -38.86
CA PRO A 7 -34.81 -11.21 -38.10
C PRO A 7 -33.37 -10.65 -38.24
N PRO A 8 -33.19 -9.32 -38.21
CA PRO A 8 -31.87 -8.71 -38.24
C PRO A 8 -31.08 -9.12 -36.98
N PRO A 9 -29.72 -9.23 -37.09
CA PRO A 9 -28.91 -9.57 -35.93
C PRO A 9 -29.08 -8.47 -34.88
N THR A 10 -29.43 -8.86 -33.67
CA THR A 10 -29.47 -8.01 -32.48
C THR A 10 -28.10 -7.41 -32.25
N LEU A 11 -28.06 -6.07 -32.13
CA LEU A 11 -26.90 -5.27 -31.74
C LEU A 11 -26.63 -5.49 -30.23
N ASP A 12 -26.21 -6.71 -29.87
CA ASP A 12 -25.75 -6.98 -28.52
C ASP A 12 -24.22 -6.91 -28.47
N SER A 13 -23.79 -6.03 -27.55
CA SER A 13 -22.41 -5.84 -27.07
C SER A 13 -21.38 -5.39 -28.10
N VAL A 14 -21.41 -4.12 -28.43
CA VAL A 14 -20.16 -3.40 -28.63
C VAL A 14 -19.47 -3.33 -27.26
N ALA A 15 -18.66 -4.34 -26.94
CA ALA A 15 -17.76 -4.26 -25.81
C ALA A 15 -16.94 -2.99 -25.99
N GLU A 16 -17.20 -2.00 -25.15
CA GLU A 16 -16.56 -0.70 -25.19
C GLU A 16 -15.05 -0.90 -25.22
N ARG A 17 -14.41 -0.42 -26.27
CA ARG A 17 -12.97 -0.66 -26.50
C ARG A 17 -12.22 0.12 -25.46
N LYS A 18 -11.72 -0.55 -24.40
CA LYS A 18 -10.90 0.05 -23.35
C LYS A 18 -9.75 0.84 -23.97
N THR A 19 -9.51 2.02 -23.41
CA THR A 19 -8.33 2.84 -23.76
C THR A 19 -7.03 2.11 -23.40
N SER A 20 -5.91 2.59 -23.92
CA SER A 20 -4.60 2.05 -23.56
C SER A 20 -4.32 2.14 -22.05
N ASP A 21 -4.69 3.28 -21.44
CA ASP A 21 -4.46 3.52 -20.01
C ASP A 21 -5.35 2.62 -19.14
N GLU A 22 -6.64 2.49 -19.46
CA GLU A 22 -7.54 1.55 -18.77
C GLU A 22 -7.05 0.10 -18.86
N ARG A 23 -6.50 -0.28 -20.00
CA ARG A 23 -5.94 -1.63 -20.18
C ARG A 23 -4.67 -1.82 -19.34
N ARG A 24 -3.82 -0.80 -19.28
CA ARG A 24 -2.62 -0.81 -18.44
C ARG A 24 -2.99 -0.93 -16.96
N ASP A 25 -4.00 -0.21 -16.51
CA ASP A 25 -4.51 -0.27 -15.14
C ASP A 25 -5.10 -1.65 -14.79
N ASP A 26 -5.86 -2.27 -15.70
CA ASP A 26 -6.35 -3.64 -15.53
C ASP A 26 -5.21 -4.63 -15.30
N ILE A 27 -4.13 -4.51 -16.08
CA ILE A 27 -2.93 -5.37 -15.95
C ILE A 27 -2.28 -5.15 -14.59
N VAL A 28 -2.12 -3.91 -14.16
CA VAL A 28 -1.51 -3.55 -12.88
C VAL A 28 -2.35 -4.10 -11.71
N ARG A 29 -3.69 -3.90 -11.74
CA ARG A 29 -4.60 -4.43 -10.70
C ARG A 29 -4.59 -5.96 -10.64
N ALA A 30 -4.57 -6.63 -11.78
CA ALA A 30 -4.44 -8.09 -11.84
C ALA A 30 -3.11 -8.56 -11.25
N THR A 31 -2.04 -7.81 -11.51
CA THR A 31 -0.72 -8.10 -10.93
C THR A 31 -0.76 -7.99 -9.41
N LEU A 32 -1.42 -6.97 -8.86
CA LEU A 32 -1.58 -6.82 -7.40
C LEU A 32 -2.31 -8.01 -6.76
N ARG A 33 -3.41 -8.48 -7.36
CA ARG A 33 -4.11 -9.68 -6.86
C ARG A 33 -3.21 -10.91 -6.84
N LEU A 34 -2.37 -11.07 -7.85
CA LEU A 34 -1.40 -12.17 -7.90
C LEU A 34 -0.27 -11.99 -6.88
N VAL A 35 0.21 -10.77 -6.67
CA VAL A 35 1.20 -10.46 -5.62
C VAL A 35 0.64 -10.81 -4.24
N ALA A 36 -0.61 -10.47 -3.95
CA ALA A 36 -1.24 -10.80 -2.66
C ALA A 36 -1.26 -12.31 -2.35
N THR A 37 -1.27 -13.17 -3.38
CA THR A 37 -1.33 -14.63 -3.22
C THR A 37 0.02 -15.34 -3.42
N LYS A 38 0.88 -14.82 -4.29
CA LYS A 38 2.14 -15.47 -4.71
C LYS A 38 3.39 -14.72 -4.27
N GLY A 39 3.25 -13.52 -3.72
CA GLY A 39 4.35 -12.59 -3.48
C GLY A 39 4.95 -12.00 -4.76
N PHE A 40 5.78 -10.96 -4.60
CA PHE A 40 6.45 -10.33 -5.75
C PHE A 40 7.33 -11.32 -6.53
N ALA A 41 8.07 -12.19 -5.85
CA ALA A 41 8.94 -13.19 -6.48
C ALA A 41 8.16 -14.21 -7.35
N GLY A 42 6.93 -14.56 -6.95
CA GLY A 42 6.15 -15.63 -7.56
C GLY A 42 5.34 -15.23 -8.80
N VAL A 43 5.22 -13.92 -9.11
CA VAL A 43 4.42 -13.45 -10.24
C VAL A 43 5.19 -13.51 -11.55
N THR A 44 4.56 -14.04 -12.61
CA THR A 44 5.09 -14.05 -13.98
C THR A 44 4.18 -13.30 -14.94
N LEU A 45 4.73 -12.82 -16.08
CA LEU A 45 3.92 -12.19 -17.15
C LEU A 45 2.83 -13.11 -17.69
N ARG A 46 3.06 -14.44 -17.65
CA ARG A 46 2.09 -15.44 -18.10
C ARG A 46 0.92 -15.56 -17.12
N ASP A 47 1.20 -15.55 -15.82
CA ASP A 47 0.15 -15.54 -14.79
C ASP A 47 -0.78 -14.35 -14.97
N VAL A 48 -0.19 -13.15 -15.16
CA VAL A 48 -0.96 -11.91 -15.36
C VAL A 48 -1.76 -11.96 -16.66
N ALA A 49 -1.21 -12.48 -17.75
CA ALA A 49 -1.95 -12.67 -19.01
C ALA A 49 -3.17 -13.57 -18.83
N THR A 50 -3.02 -14.65 -18.07
CA THR A 50 -4.11 -15.57 -17.72
C THR A 50 -5.16 -14.90 -16.86
N GLU A 51 -4.74 -14.15 -15.82
CA GLU A 51 -5.63 -13.44 -14.89
C GLU A 51 -6.47 -12.37 -15.60
N VAL A 52 -5.87 -11.63 -16.55
CA VAL A 52 -6.56 -10.59 -17.34
C VAL A 52 -7.38 -11.20 -18.49
N GLY A 53 -7.14 -12.46 -18.87
CA GLY A 53 -7.79 -13.12 -20.00
C GLY A 53 -7.29 -12.64 -21.36
N VAL A 54 -5.98 -12.35 -21.47
CA VAL A 54 -5.36 -11.86 -22.70
C VAL A 54 -4.17 -12.71 -23.14
N VAL A 55 -3.72 -12.54 -24.38
CA VAL A 55 -2.51 -13.20 -24.85
C VAL A 55 -1.26 -12.58 -24.22
N HIS A 56 -0.27 -13.41 -23.90
CA HIS A 56 0.99 -12.98 -23.28
C HIS A 56 1.69 -11.83 -24.02
N GLY A 57 1.60 -11.80 -25.36
CA GLY A 57 2.17 -10.73 -26.19
C GLY A 57 1.58 -9.34 -25.88
N LEU A 58 0.31 -9.28 -25.43
CA LEU A 58 -0.31 -8.01 -25.06
C LEU A 58 0.31 -7.46 -23.76
N ILE A 59 0.60 -8.30 -22.78
CA ILE A 59 1.29 -7.85 -21.54
C ILE A 59 2.65 -7.24 -21.90
N ARG A 60 3.42 -7.90 -22.79
CA ARG A 60 4.73 -7.42 -23.24
C ARG A 60 4.67 -6.12 -24.05
N HIS A 61 3.53 -5.79 -24.61
CA HIS A 61 3.33 -4.48 -25.26
C HIS A 61 3.31 -3.33 -24.24
N TYR A 62 2.78 -3.57 -23.04
CA TYR A 62 2.66 -2.56 -21.96
C TYR A 62 3.86 -2.55 -21.00
N PHE A 63 4.49 -3.69 -20.79
CA PHE A 63 5.60 -3.86 -19.85
C PHE A 63 6.71 -4.69 -20.50
N ALA A 64 7.89 -4.09 -20.65
CA ALA A 64 9.01 -4.74 -21.32
C ALA A 64 9.52 -5.97 -20.53
N SER A 65 9.36 -5.96 -19.21
CA SER A 65 9.79 -7.03 -18.33
C SER A 65 8.80 -7.30 -17.18
N ARG A 66 8.97 -8.45 -16.53
CA ARG A 66 8.30 -8.79 -15.28
C ARG A 66 8.65 -7.77 -14.20
N ASP A 67 9.89 -7.34 -14.13
CA ASP A 67 10.39 -6.43 -13.11
C ASP A 67 9.75 -5.04 -13.20
N GLU A 68 9.55 -4.53 -14.42
CA GLU A 68 8.78 -3.30 -14.65
C GLU A 68 7.32 -3.45 -14.23
N LEU A 69 6.71 -4.59 -14.53
CA LEU A 69 5.31 -4.85 -14.20
C LEU A 69 5.09 -4.89 -12.68
N VAL A 70 5.93 -5.63 -11.94
CA VAL A 70 5.79 -5.72 -10.48
C VAL A 70 6.12 -4.40 -9.79
N ALA A 71 7.08 -3.63 -10.32
CA ALA A 71 7.38 -2.29 -9.84
C ALA A 71 6.20 -1.32 -10.07
N ALA A 72 5.56 -1.38 -11.24
CA ALA A 72 4.38 -0.57 -11.55
C ALA A 72 3.17 -0.95 -10.68
N ALA A 73 3.01 -2.24 -10.35
CA ALA A 73 1.96 -2.70 -9.45
C ALA A 73 2.18 -2.15 -8.03
N PHE A 74 3.39 -2.25 -7.51
CA PHE A 74 3.74 -1.66 -6.22
C PHE A 74 3.53 -0.14 -6.20
N ASP A 75 4.04 0.56 -7.22
CA ASP A 75 3.91 2.02 -7.38
C ASP A 75 2.43 2.46 -7.37
N PHE A 76 1.57 1.77 -8.12
CA PHE A 76 0.13 2.05 -8.17
C PHE A 76 -0.54 1.87 -6.81
N ALA A 77 -0.26 0.76 -6.12
CA ALA A 77 -0.84 0.45 -4.82
C ALA A 77 -0.48 1.51 -3.79
N VAL A 78 0.82 1.78 -3.64
CA VAL A 78 1.31 2.72 -2.63
C VAL A 78 0.92 4.16 -2.94
N THR A 79 0.94 4.58 -4.22
CA THR A 79 0.47 5.93 -4.61
C THR A 79 -1.00 6.13 -4.22
N THR A 80 -1.85 5.13 -4.48
CA THR A 80 -3.29 5.19 -4.15
C THR A 80 -3.48 5.30 -2.64
N GLU A 81 -2.76 4.48 -1.88
CA GLU A 81 -2.82 4.45 -0.42
C GLU A 81 -2.33 5.76 0.19
N LEU A 82 -1.11 6.21 -0.12
CA LEU A 82 -0.55 7.44 0.42
C LEU A 82 -1.39 8.68 0.10
N SER A 83 -2.07 8.68 -1.06
CA SER A 83 -2.99 9.78 -1.42
C SER A 83 -4.23 9.77 -0.51
N SER A 84 -4.77 8.60 -0.20
CA SER A 84 -5.90 8.43 0.73
C SER A 84 -5.50 8.81 2.16
N ASP A 85 -4.36 8.29 2.63
CA ASP A 85 -3.85 8.56 3.96
C ASP A 85 -3.58 10.04 4.19
N ARG A 86 -2.94 10.71 3.22
CA ARG A 86 -2.69 12.15 3.30
C ARG A 86 -3.99 12.95 3.44
N ALA A 87 -5.00 12.62 2.63
CA ALA A 87 -6.30 13.29 2.69
C ALA A 87 -7.00 13.10 4.05
N GLN A 88 -6.86 11.91 4.66
CA GLN A 88 -7.38 11.62 6.00
C GLN A 88 -6.61 12.41 7.08
N LEU A 89 -5.29 12.40 7.03
CA LEU A 89 -4.43 13.09 8.01
C LEU A 89 -4.63 14.61 8.02
N ASP A 90 -4.90 15.21 6.85
CA ASP A 90 -5.14 16.66 6.72
C ASP A 90 -6.40 17.10 7.50
N GLY A 91 -7.39 16.22 7.66
CA GLY A 91 -8.62 16.48 8.41
C GLY A 91 -8.52 16.28 9.91
N LEU A 92 -7.42 15.71 10.42
CA LEU A 92 -7.24 15.38 11.84
C LEU A 92 -6.48 16.49 12.57
N ASP A 93 -6.72 16.60 13.89
CA ASP A 93 -5.82 17.37 14.77
C ASP A 93 -4.41 16.76 14.75
N PRO A 94 -3.36 17.56 15.05
CA PRO A 94 -1.98 17.12 14.87
C PRO A 94 -1.60 15.85 15.66
N LEU A 95 -2.13 15.69 16.89
CA LEU A 95 -1.76 14.55 17.72
C LEU A 95 -2.45 13.27 17.25
N THR A 96 -3.73 13.37 16.88
CA THR A 96 -4.49 12.28 16.26
C THR A 96 -3.89 11.87 14.90
N ALA A 97 -3.46 12.84 14.08
CA ALA A 97 -2.76 12.56 12.84
C ALA A 97 -1.45 11.80 13.05
N LEU A 98 -0.66 12.21 14.05
CA LEU A 98 0.59 11.51 14.39
C LEU A 98 0.32 10.09 14.89
N ALA A 99 -0.66 9.91 15.77
CA ALA A 99 -1.04 8.60 16.27
C ALA A 99 -1.56 7.70 15.14
N ALA A 100 -2.41 8.22 14.25
CA ALA A 100 -2.94 7.48 13.10
C ALA A 100 -1.82 7.02 12.16
N TRP A 101 -0.88 7.92 11.83
CA TRP A 101 0.24 7.58 10.94
C TRP A 101 1.19 6.53 11.53
N LEU A 102 1.48 6.64 12.84
CA LEU A 102 2.40 5.73 13.51
C LEU A 102 1.77 4.41 13.95
N SER A 103 0.45 4.27 13.86
CA SER A 103 -0.23 3.02 14.21
C SER A 103 0.04 1.95 13.18
N SER A 104 0.44 0.78 13.63
CA SER A 104 0.37 -0.41 12.81
C SER A 104 -1.10 -0.73 12.54
N THR A 105 -1.45 -0.90 11.27
CA THR A 105 -2.78 -1.30 10.85
C THR A 105 -2.90 -2.82 10.75
N PRO A 106 -4.11 -3.40 10.81
CA PRO A 106 -4.27 -4.83 10.61
C PRO A 106 -3.85 -5.25 9.19
N GLU A 107 -2.95 -6.20 9.14
CA GLU A 107 -2.78 -7.33 8.23
C GLU A 107 -2.10 -7.12 6.87
N ASP A 108 -2.58 -6.30 5.92
CA ASP A 108 -2.09 -6.49 4.56
C ASP A 108 -1.08 -5.45 4.07
N HIS A 109 -1.14 -4.25 4.58
CA HIS A 109 -0.27 -3.14 4.15
C HIS A 109 1.21 -3.45 4.35
N TYR A 110 1.64 -3.74 5.56
CA TYR A 110 3.04 -4.05 5.85
C TYR A 110 3.55 -5.33 5.18
N ARG A 111 2.68 -6.32 4.93
CA ARG A 111 3.08 -7.54 4.22
C ARG A 111 3.54 -7.24 2.80
N VAL A 112 2.84 -6.35 2.10
CA VAL A 112 3.23 -5.91 0.75
C VAL A 112 4.59 -5.22 0.78
N TRP A 113 4.83 -4.33 1.76
CA TRP A 113 6.11 -3.68 1.94
C TRP A 113 7.24 -4.66 2.27
N ILE A 114 7.03 -5.57 3.22
CA ILE A 114 8.02 -6.57 3.63
C ILE A 114 8.41 -7.47 2.46
N ASP A 115 7.43 -7.93 1.68
CA ASP A 115 7.67 -8.75 0.50
C ASP A 115 8.40 -7.95 -0.60
N ALA A 116 8.01 -6.69 -0.81
CA ALA A 116 8.70 -5.80 -1.74
C ALA A 116 10.15 -5.52 -1.32
N TRP A 117 10.44 -5.27 -0.05
CA TRP A 117 11.81 -5.12 0.46
C TRP A 117 12.66 -6.37 0.20
N SER A 118 12.09 -7.54 0.44
CA SER A 118 12.78 -8.82 0.19
C SER A 118 13.13 -9.00 -1.29
N GLU A 119 12.24 -8.63 -2.20
CA GLU A 119 12.44 -8.78 -3.64
C GLU A 119 13.30 -7.65 -4.25
N ALA A 120 13.30 -6.46 -3.68
CA ALA A 120 14.00 -5.28 -4.19
C ALA A 120 15.50 -5.51 -4.41
N ALA A 121 16.13 -6.33 -3.56
CA ALA A 121 17.55 -6.66 -3.71
C ALA A 121 17.89 -7.32 -5.07
N ARG A 122 16.89 -7.90 -5.73
CA ARG A 122 17.03 -8.59 -7.03
C ARG A 122 16.31 -7.89 -8.17
N THR A 123 15.48 -6.91 -7.87
CA THR A 123 14.58 -6.26 -8.82
C THR A 123 14.81 -4.74 -8.81
N PRO A 124 15.80 -4.20 -9.57
CA PRO A 124 16.14 -2.78 -9.54
C PRO A 124 14.98 -1.81 -9.78
N PRO A 125 14.01 -2.06 -10.71
CA PRO A 125 12.85 -1.19 -10.86
C PRO A 125 11.98 -1.12 -9.59
N LEU A 126 11.82 -2.23 -8.87
CA LEU A 126 11.09 -2.28 -7.61
C LEU A 126 11.85 -1.54 -6.49
N ALA A 127 13.18 -1.71 -6.42
CA ALA A 127 14.01 -0.95 -5.49
C ALA A 127 13.88 0.57 -5.69
N ALA A 128 13.85 1.03 -6.94
CA ALA A 128 13.65 2.45 -7.26
C ALA A 128 12.24 2.94 -6.88
N ALA A 129 11.20 2.11 -7.03
CA ALA A 129 9.85 2.44 -6.58
C ALA A 129 9.78 2.54 -5.05
N LEU A 130 10.34 1.57 -4.34
CA LEU A 130 10.43 1.57 -2.87
C LEU A 130 11.13 2.82 -2.34
N ASP A 131 12.28 3.20 -2.91
CA ASP A 131 13.03 4.39 -2.51
C ASP A 131 12.21 5.68 -2.66
N ARG A 132 11.43 5.81 -3.75
CA ARG A 132 10.53 6.96 -3.93
C ARG A 132 9.45 7.02 -2.86
N HIS A 133 8.73 5.92 -2.67
CA HIS A 133 7.61 5.87 -1.73
C HIS A 133 8.05 5.96 -0.28
N HIS A 134 9.21 5.40 0.08
CA HIS A 134 9.78 5.57 1.41
C HIS A 134 10.04 7.06 1.72
N ARG A 135 10.59 7.82 0.77
CA ARG A 135 10.74 9.27 0.92
C ARG A 135 9.41 10.02 0.97
N ASP A 136 8.38 9.52 0.30
CA ASP A 136 7.03 10.09 0.40
C ASP A 136 6.45 9.88 1.80
N CYS A 137 6.59 8.68 2.38
CA CYS A 137 6.23 8.39 3.76
C CYS A 137 6.97 9.30 4.75
N GLU A 138 8.30 9.44 4.60
CA GLU A 138 9.09 10.35 5.45
C GLU A 138 8.62 11.80 5.34
N ARG A 139 8.25 12.27 4.13
CA ARG A 139 7.72 13.63 3.95
C ARG A 139 6.38 13.83 4.65
N ILE A 140 5.46 12.87 4.53
CA ILE A 140 4.16 12.92 5.22
C ILE A 140 4.37 12.99 6.73
N LEU A 141 5.21 12.13 7.30
CA LEU A 141 5.50 12.15 8.73
C LEU A 141 6.21 13.44 9.17
N THR A 142 7.11 13.97 8.34
CA THR A 142 7.76 15.28 8.58
C THR A 142 6.72 16.41 8.68
N ASP A 143 5.75 16.44 7.76
CA ASP A 143 4.66 17.42 7.77
C ASP A 143 3.80 17.27 9.04
N VAL A 144 3.47 16.04 9.43
CA VAL A 144 2.71 15.77 10.66
C VAL A 144 3.47 16.21 11.92
N ILE A 145 4.77 15.88 12.04
CA ILE A 145 5.61 16.31 13.16
C ILE A 145 5.69 17.84 13.21
N THR A 146 5.83 18.50 12.06
CA THR A 146 5.85 19.96 11.97
C THR A 146 4.54 20.58 12.48
N ARG A 147 3.38 19.97 12.18
CA ARG A 147 2.07 20.40 12.71
C ARG A 147 1.98 20.23 14.21
N VAL A 148 2.50 19.12 14.76
CA VAL A 148 2.54 18.85 16.21
C VAL A 148 3.36 19.92 16.94
N THR A 149 4.55 20.26 16.41
CA THR A 149 5.43 21.28 17.01
C THR A 149 4.84 22.68 16.89
N ALA A 150 4.26 23.01 15.73
CA ALA A 150 3.61 24.30 15.50
C ALA A 150 2.39 24.53 16.43
N ALA A 151 1.70 23.45 16.82
CA ALA A 151 0.62 23.48 17.79
C ALA A 151 1.10 23.56 19.26
N GLY A 152 2.41 23.55 19.52
CA GLY A 152 2.99 23.57 20.86
C GLY A 152 2.76 22.29 21.66
N LEU A 153 2.41 21.18 21.00
CA LEU A 153 2.13 19.88 21.64
C LEU A 153 3.41 19.08 21.91
N GLY A 154 4.47 19.31 21.12
CA GLY A 154 5.74 18.63 21.22
C GLY A 154 6.88 19.52 20.73
N ILE A 155 8.10 18.98 20.75
CA ILE A 155 9.33 19.66 20.30
C ILE A 155 10.05 18.80 19.27
N SER A 156 10.58 19.43 18.23
CA SER A 156 11.50 18.84 17.26
C SER A 156 12.40 19.92 16.73
N ALA A 157 13.71 19.70 16.82
CA ALA A 157 14.71 20.61 16.24
C ALA A 157 14.91 20.31 14.74
N ASP A 158 14.67 19.07 14.31
CA ASP A 158 14.76 18.61 12.92
C ASP A 158 13.66 17.57 12.65
N PRO A 159 12.46 18.03 12.25
CA PRO A 159 11.34 17.12 11.96
C PRO A 159 11.66 16.04 10.92
N ALA A 160 12.56 16.32 9.96
CA ALA A 160 12.96 15.34 8.97
C ALA A 160 13.86 14.24 9.56
N ALA A 161 14.75 14.58 10.49
CA ALA A 161 15.56 13.60 11.21
C ALA A 161 14.68 12.73 12.12
N ASP A 162 13.74 13.34 12.83
CA ASP A 162 12.79 12.63 13.69
C ASP A 162 11.88 11.71 12.88
N SER A 163 11.42 12.16 11.71
CA SER A 163 10.65 11.33 10.76
C SER A 163 11.43 10.08 10.36
N ARG A 164 12.67 10.22 9.92
CA ARG A 164 13.51 9.06 9.55
C ARG A 164 13.70 8.08 10.71
N LEU A 165 13.95 8.60 11.92
CA LEU A 165 14.09 7.76 13.12
C LEU A 165 12.80 6.99 13.39
N LEU A 166 11.66 7.67 13.42
CA LEU A 166 10.37 7.05 13.73
C LEU A 166 9.92 6.08 12.66
N THR A 167 10.17 6.37 11.37
CA THR A 167 9.92 5.43 10.27
C THR A 167 10.76 4.16 10.44
N ALA A 168 12.06 4.27 10.72
CA ALA A 168 12.93 3.12 10.94
C ALA A 168 12.48 2.26 12.15
N VAL A 169 11.97 2.89 13.22
CA VAL A 169 11.41 2.17 14.38
C VAL A 169 10.12 1.45 13.96
N ALA A 170 9.20 2.14 13.27
CA ALA A 170 7.93 1.58 12.83
C ALA A 170 8.14 0.39 11.89
N ASP A 171 9.06 0.51 10.91
CA ASP A 171 9.41 -0.56 9.98
C ASP A 171 9.98 -1.79 10.71
N GLY A 172 10.90 -1.57 11.64
CA GLY A 172 11.47 -2.67 12.45
C GLY A 172 10.43 -3.38 13.31
N VAL A 173 9.53 -2.63 13.93
CA VAL A 173 8.42 -3.16 14.74
C VAL A 173 7.41 -3.89 13.85
N ALA A 174 7.10 -3.35 12.66
CA ALA A 174 6.20 -3.98 11.71
C ALA A 174 6.72 -5.35 11.24
N VAL A 175 8.02 -5.49 10.98
CA VAL A 175 8.64 -6.78 10.65
C VAL A 175 8.47 -7.79 11.80
N GLN A 176 8.68 -7.36 13.05
CA GLN A 176 8.52 -8.23 14.23
C GLN A 176 7.07 -8.68 14.41
N HIS A 177 6.11 -7.82 14.12
CA HIS A 177 4.68 -8.15 14.20
C HIS A 177 4.22 -8.99 13.01
N HIS A 178 4.38 -8.50 11.78
CA HIS A 178 3.76 -9.08 10.59
C HIS A 178 4.53 -10.27 9.99
N ALA A 179 5.85 -10.25 10.04
CA ALA A 179 6.67 -11.31 9.45
C ALA A 179 7.12 -12.37 10.46
N MET A 180 7.44 -11.96 11.67
CA MET A 180 8.01 -12.86 12.69
C MET A 180 6.98 -13.32 13.72
N ALA A 181 5.87 -12.59 13.90
CA ALA A 181 4.82 -12.84 14.88
C ALA A 181 5.34 -12.98 16.33
N VAL A 182 6.41 -12.24 16.67
CA VAL A 182 7.03 -12.28 18.02
C VAL A 182 6.41 -11.27 18.96
N ILE A 183 5.71 -10.26 18.46
CA ILE A 183 4.98 -9.27 19.24
C ILE A 183 3.54 -9.11 18.71
N GLY A 184 2.60 -8.80 19.62
CA GLY A 184 1.22 -8.51 19.25
C GLY A 184 1.03 -7.07 18.74
N LEU A 185 -0.09 -6.79 18.05
CA LEU A 185 -0.41 -5.46 17.51
C LEU A 185 -0.41 -4.36 18.59
N ALA A 186 -1.01 -4.64 19.75
CA ALA A 186 -1.05 -3.68 20.86
C ALA A 186 0.35 -3.35 21.37
N GLU A 187 1.23 -4.33 21.46
CA GLU A 187 2.63 -4.15 21.88
C GLU A 187 3.43 -3.39 20.81
N ALA A 188 3.22 -3.70 19.52
CA ALA A 188 3.81 -3.00 18.39
C ALA A 188 3.50 -1.49 18.45
N ASN A 189 2.23 -1.13 18.60
CA ASN A 189 1.80 0.26 18.74
C ASN A 189 2.36 0.92 20.00
N ALA A 190 2.37 0.21 21.14
CA ALA A 190 2.91 0.75 22.39
C ALA A 190 4.40 1.08 22.28
N ILE A 191 5.20 0.25 21.59
CA ILE A 191 6.63 0.50 21.35
C ILE A 191 6.81 1.77 20.52
N VAL A 192 6.15 1.86 19.35
CA VAL A 192 6.28 3.01 18.46
C VAL A 192 5.83 4.30 19.12
N PHE A 193 4.69 4.31 19.80
CA PHE A 193 4.17 5.47 20.51
C PHE A 193 5.11 5.91 21.64
N THR A 194 5.62 4.97 22.45
CA THR A 194 6.56 5.29 23.52
C THR A 194 7.82 5.97 22.99
N ILE A 195 8.36 5.51 21.87
CA ILE A 195 9.55 6.11 21.24
C ILE A 195 9.21 7.48 20.68
N ALA A 196 8.09 7.63 19.97
CA ALA A 196 7.66 8.91 19.41
C ALA A 196 7.41 9.96 20.50
N GLU A 197 6.71 9.58 21.59
CA GLU A 197 6.46 10.47 22.73
C GLU A 197 7.76 10.97 23.38
N ARG A 198 8.72 10.08 23.58
CA ARG A 198 10.05 10.45 24.12
C ARG A 198 10.82 11.35 23.18
N GLN A 199 10.85 11.00 21.90
CA GLN A 199 11.61 11.74 20.87
C GLN A 199 11.08 13.17 20.70
N LEU A 200 9.76 13.32 20.71
CA LEU A 200 9.10 14.59 20.46
C LEU A 200 8.70 15.34 21.75
N GLY A 201 9.08 14.83 22.93
CA GLY A 201 8.76 15.45 24.21
C GLY A 201 7.25 15.54 24.49
N LEU A 202 6.46 14.59 23.95
CA LEU A 202 5.02 14.52 24.19
C LEU A 202 4.69 13.97 25.58
N THR A 203 3.48 14.22 26.04
CA THR A 203 2.99 13.62 27.30
C THR A 203 2.91 12.10 27.14
N PRO A 204 3.50 11.29 28.05
CA PRO A 204 3.41 9.85 28.00
C PRO A 204 1.96 9.34 27.92
N GLY A 205 1.67 8.46 26.99
CA GLY A 205 0.34 7.89 26.74
C GLY A 205 -0.59 8.76 25.91
N SER A 206 -0.17 9.96 25.48
CA SER A 206 -1.00 10.86 24.69
C SER A 206 -1.32 10.32 23.29
N LEU A 207 -0.38 9.61 22.65
CA LEU A 207 -0.61 9.01 21.35
C LEU A 207 -1.59 7.83 21.42
N ALA A 208 -1.51 7.02 22.47
CA ALA A 208 -2.46 5.94 22.68
C ALA A 208 -3.89 6.45 22.92
N GLN A 209 -4.04 7.60 23.59
CA GLN A 209 -5.34 8.25 23.82
C GLN A 209 -5.89 8.91 22.54
N ALA A 210 -5.01 9.47 21.71
CA ALA A 210 -5.37 10.14 20.45
C ALA A 210 -5.58 9.16 19.29
N ASN A 211 -5.14 7.88 19.45
CA ASN A 211 -5.20 6.92 18.36
C ASN A 211 -6.66 6.63 17.95
N PRO A 212 -7.09 7.02 16.74
CA PRO A 212 -8.39 6.66 16.24
C PRO A 212 -8.48 5.14 16.07
N ALA A 213 -9.69 4.58 16.18
CA ALA A 213 -9.91 3.18 15.84
C ALA A 213 -9.37 2.93 14.39
N PRO A 214 -8.69 1.80 14.13
CA PRO A 214 -8.02 1.59 12.84
C PRO A 214 -9.01 1.74 11.69
N ALA A 215 -8.72 2.68 10.77
CA ALA A 215 -9.42 2.78 9.51
C ALA A 215 -9.14 1.51 8.70
N ARG A 216 -10.16 0.96 8.04
CA ARG A 216 -10.00 -0.21 7.15
C ARG A 216 -9.19 0.25 5.93
N GLY A 217 -8.01 -0.34 5.73
CA GLY A 217 -7.18 -0.06 4.56
C GLY A 217 -7.84 -0.55 3.26
N LEU A 218 -7.44 0.02 2.14
CA LEU A 218 -7.89 -0.32 0.77
C LEU A 218 -7.80 -1.82 0.43
N TRP A 219 -6.97 -2.58 1.12
CA TRP A 219 -6.77 -4.02 0.93
C TRP A 219 -7.85 -4.90 1.58
N ALA A 220 -8.73 -4.33 2.41
CA ALA A 220 -9.74 -5.07 3.16
C ALA A 220 -11.01 -5.39 2.35
N GLU A 221 -11.26 -4.72 1.23
CA GLU A 221 -12.50 -4.87 0.46
C GLU A 221 -12.42 -5.91 -0.68
N ASP A 222 -11.24 -6.27 -1.17
CA ASP A 222 -11.04 -7.22 -2.27
C ASP A 222 -10.35 -8.54 -1.85
N ALA A 223 -10.09 -8.76 -0.58
CA ALA A 223 -9.53 -10.02 -0.10
C ALA A 223 -10.59 -11.13 -0.20
N ALA A 224 -10.38 -12.06 -1.12
CA ALA A 224 -11.14 -13.29 -1.20
C ALA A 224 -11.13 -14.01 0.17
N PRO A 225 -12.22 -14.72 0.54
CA PRO A 225 -12.32 -15.38 1.85
C PRO A 225 -11.13 -16.34 2.03
N ALA A 226 -10.52 -16.28 3.21
CA ALA A 226 -9.40 -17.14 3.60
C ALA A 226 -9.70 -18.61 3.27
N PRO A 227 -8.73 -19.39 2.74
CA PRO A 227 -8.92 -20.81 2.54
C PRO A 227 -9.23 -21.46 3.88
N ARG A 228 -10.34 -22.20 3.92
CA ARG A 228 -10.73 -23.01 5.08
C ARG A 228 -9.58 -23.97 5.38
N ALA A 229 -9.08 -23.95 6.61
CA ALA A 229 -8.17 -24.95 7.13
C ALA A 229 -8.77 -26.36 6.92
N LEU A 230 -7.96 -27.26 6.34
CA LEU A 230 -8.24 -28.70 6.27
C LEU A 230 -7.96 -29.33 7.63
#